data_438afa37165c393375c539bd7e1aec6e
#
_entry.id   438afa37165c393375c539bd7e1aec6e
#
_cell.length_a   1.000
_cell.length_b   1.000
_cell.length_c   1.000
_cell.angle_alpha   90.00
_cell.angle_beta   90.00
_cell.angle_gamma   90.00
#
_symmetry.space_group_name_H-M   'P 1'
#
loop_
_entity.id
_entity.type
_entity.pdbx_description
1 polymer ?
#
loop_
_entity_poly.entity_id
_entity_poly.type
_entity_poly.pdbx_seq_one_letter_code
_entity_poly.pdbx_strand_id
1 'polypeptide(L)'
;DRGLSGLPNVRGDDHGNSRESIRHAVEGDLMRKWTAALAAAGALALVFTTSQSASAAGHGRGWYGVWADGVNVRDMTEGNCFESPSTSNCPSIGQINSWDEVLVYCQIPGQVVGGNPYWVMVAPRGWDKYGIMSSYYIENSTNWIDGVPGPDGCTI
;
A
#
# COMPACT_ATOMS: atom_id res chain seq x y z
N ASP A 1 53.65 24.97 -2.44
CA ASP A 1 53.47 26.39 -2.80
C ASP A 1 52.01 26.72 -2.88
N ARG A 2 51.58 27.43 -1.87
CA ARG A 2 50.69 28.61 -1.85
C ARG A 2 49.42 28.53 -2.67
N GLY A 3 48.27 28.87 -2.17
CA GLY A 3 47.77 29.84 -1.18
C GLY A 3 46.26 29.72 -1.12
N LEU A 4 45.70 29.78 -0.04
CA LEU A 4 44.97 30.76 0.74
C LEU A 4 44.04 31.71 -0.04
N SER A 5 42.86 31.83 0.54
CA SER A 5 41.92 32.98 0.57
C SER A 5 40.76 32.88 -0.44
N GLY A 6 39.50 33.13 -0.13
CA GLY A 6 38.95 33.87 0.96
C GLY A 6 37.43 33.77 0.87
N LEU A 7 36.82 33.80 2.02
CA LEU A 7 35.41 34.14 2.19
C LEU A 7 35.17 35.61 1.91
N PRO A 8 33.95 36.02 1.61
CA PRO A 8 33.37 37.02 2.43
C PRO A 8 32.02 36.66 2.99
N ASN A 9 31.93 36.88 4.26
CA ASN A 9 30.85 37.14 5.12
C ASN A 9 30.10 38.40 4.66
N VAL A 10 28.81 38.34 4.42
CA VAL A 10 27.97 39.54 4.36
C VAL A 10 26.89 39.39 5.42
N ARG A 11 27.13 40.18 6.42
CA ARG A 11 26.25 40.59 7.49
C ARG A 11 25.50 41.85 7.02
N GLY A 12 24.26 42.00 7.35
CA GLY A 12 23.44 43.18 7.11
C GLY A 12 22.01 42.85 7.56
N ASP A 13 21.73 42.95 8.80
CA ASP A 13 21.16 44.13 9.51
C ASP A 13 19.69 44.36 9.10
N ASP A 14 18.82 44.02 10.09
CA ASP A 14 17.97 44.91 10.84
C ASP A 14 17.19 45.97 10.06
N HIS A 15 15.90 45.90 10.28
CA HIS A 15 14.96 46.94 10.64
C HIS A 15 13.57 46.28 10.60
N GLY A 16 12.80 46.08 11.67
CA GLY A 16 12.53 46.99 12.78
C GLY A 16 11.39 47.92 12.38
N ASN A 17 10.19 47.57 12.73
CA ASN A 17 9.17 48.51 13.17
C ASN A 17 7.86 47.73 13.45
N SER A 18 7.47 47.45 14.63
CA SER A 18 6.90 48.31 15.69
C SER A 18 5.58 48.96 15.29
N ARG A 19 4.61 48.61 16.09
CA ARG A 19 3.41 49.38 16.48
C ARG A 19 2.27 49.33 15.44
N GLU A 20 1.04 49.15 15.78
CA GLU A 20 0.32 49.81 16.83
C GLU A 20 -0.96 49.07 17.21
N SER A 21 -1.12 48.90 18.43
CA SER A 21 -2.28 48.66 19.24
C SER A 21 -3.41 49.66 18.90
N ILE A 22 -4.59 49.19 18.60
CA ILE A 22 -5.80 49.98 18.81
C ILE A 22 -6.81 49.08 19.51
N ARG A 23 -6.94 49.36 20.78
CA ARG A 23 -8.08 49.01 21.61
C ARG A 23 -9.22 49.94 21.26
N HIS A 24 -10.36 49.40 20.99
CA HIS A 24 -11.61 50.11 21.29
C HIS A 24 -12.61 49.07 21.82
N ALA A 25 -12.73 49.17 23.12
CA ALA A 25 -13.91 48.75 23.84
C ALA A 25 -15.06 49.67 23.49
N VAL A 26 -16.18 49.14 23.17
CA VAL A 26 -17.46 49.81 23.33
C VAL A 26 -18.43 48.82 23.94
N GLU A 27 -18.66 49.07 25.21
CA GLU A 27 -19.82 48.55 25.95
C GLU A 27 -21.09 49.11 25.31
N GLY A 28 -22.07 48.29 25.19
CA GLY A 28 -23.40 48.64 24.74
C GLY A 28 -24.42 47.60 25.17
N ASP A 29 -24.76 47.68 26.42
CA ASP A 29 -25.90 47.06 27.07
C ASP A 29 -27.20 47.39 26.32
N LEU A 30 -27.96 46.37 25.93
CA LEU A 30 -29.41 46.47 25.74
C LEU A 30 -30.06 45.13 25.89
N MET A 31 -30.54 44.88 27.09
CA MET A 31 -31.60 43.91 27.37
C MET A 31 -32.74 44.07 26.38
N ARG A 32 -33.09 43.03 25.69
CA ARG A 32 -34.48 42.82 25.25
C ARG A 32 -34.86 41.35 25.23
N LYS A 33 -35.66 41.04 26.19
CA LYS A 33 -36.42 39.77 26.32
C LYS A 33 -37.23 39.55 25.08
N TRP A 34 -37.01 38.44 24.40
CA TRP A 34 -38.01 37.83 23.54
C TRP A 34 -38.03 36.31 23.74
N THR A 35 -39.19 35.90 24.05
CA THR A 35 -39.77 34.63 24.30
C THR A 35 -39.36 33.50 23.37
N ALA A 36 -39.35 32.33 23.99
CA ALA A 36 -39.26 30.95 23.47
C ALA A 36 -39.76 30.74 22.07
N ALA A 37 -38.91 30.12 21.24
CA ALA A 37 -39.29 29.32 20.14
C ALA A 37 -38.51 28.00 20.22
N LEU A 38 -39.21 26.91 20.49
CA LEU A 38 -38.75 25.54 20.37
C LEU A 38 -38.39 25.29 18.92
N ALA A 39 -37.08 25.27 18.59
CA ALA A 39 -36.58 24.73 17.36
C ALA A 39 -36.00 23.35 17.65
N ALA A 40 -36.72 22.33 17.24
CA ALA A 40 -36.20 20.96 17.20
C ALA A 40 -34.98 20.91 16.31
N ALA A 41 -33.81 20.88 16.92
CA ALA A 41 -32.56 20.60 16.23
C ALA A 41 -32.54 19.11 15.88
N GLY A 42 -32.94 18.80 14.67
CA GLY A 42 -32.73 17.47 14.08
C GLY A 42 -31.21 17.24 13.96
N ALA A 43 -30.69 16.36 14.81
CA ALA A 43 -29.34 15.86 14.70
C ALA A 43 -29.25 15.03 13.40
N LEU A 44 -28.76 15.64 12.34
CA LEU A 44 -28.26 14.91 11.17
C LEU A 44 -27.02 14.13 11.59
N ALA A 45 -27.23 12.90 12.04
CA ALA A 45 -26.15 11.93 12.20
C ALA A 45 -25.59 11.64 10.79
N LEU A 46 -24.49 12.30 10.44
CA LEU A 46 -23.68 11.90 9.29
C LEU A 46 -23.11 10.52 9.61
N VAL A 47 -23.77 9.50 9.15
CA VAL A 47 -23.22 8.15 9.14
C VAL A 47 -22.12 8.15 8.10
N PHE A 48 -20.87 8.34 8.55
CA PHE A 48 -19.71 8.02 7.75
C PHE A 48 -19.68 6.51 7.58
N THR A 49 -20.25 6.02 6.51
CA THR A 49 -20.00 4.66 6.07
C THR A 49 -18.55 4.63 5.59
N THR A 50 -17.64 4.20 6.45
CA THR A 50 -16.31 3.79 6.01
C THR A 50 -16.55 2.59 5.11
N SER A 51 -16.38 2.80 3.80
CA SER A 51 -16.29 1.69 2.86
C SER A 51 -15.03 0.92 3.22
N GLN A 52 -15.19 -0.10 4.07
CA GLN A 52 -14.17 -1.14 4.18
C GLN A 52 -14.15 -1.81 2.82
N SER A 53 -13.06 -1.61 2.08
CA SER A 53 -12.75 -2.45 0.94
C SER A 53 -12.65 -3.87 1.49
N ALA A 54 -13.71 -4.64 1.37
CA ALA A 54 -13.62 -6.06 1.58
C ALA A 54 -12.58 -6.55 0.56
N SER A 55 -11.45 -7.05 1.02
CA SER A 55 -10.53 -7.80 0.18
C SER A 55 -11.37 -8.88 -0.49
N ALA A 56 -11.56 -8.77 -1.78
CA ALA A 56 -12.38 -9.72 -2.50
C ALA A 56 -11.74 -11.09 -2.29
N ALA A 57 -12.54 -12.07 -1.86
CA ALA A 57 -12.15 -13.46 -1.94
C ALA A 57 -11.69 -13.72 -3.38
N GLY A 58 -10.65 -14.55 -3.57
CA GLY A 58 -10.07 -14.80 -4.87
C GLY A 58 -11.13 -15.09 -5.93
N HIS A 59 -10.91 -14.58 -7.14
CA HIS A 59 -11.86 -14.67 -8.25
C HIS A 59 -11.40 -15.65 -9.35
N GLY A 60 -10.50 -16.55 -9.02
CA GLY A 60 -9.88 -17.48 -9.97
C GLY A 60 -8.62 -16.94 -10.62
N ARG A 61 -8.25 -17.51 -11.78
CA ARG A 61 -7.14 -16.98 -12.57
C ARG A 61 -7.37 -15.52 -12.91
N GLY A 62 -6.37 -14.68 -12.71
CA GLY A 62 -6.54 -13.26 -12.98
C GLY A 62 -5.40 -12.42 -12.43
N TRP A 63 -5.57 -11.11 -12.54
CA TRP A 63 -4.64 -10.11 -12.00
C TRP A 63 -4.87 -9.92 -10.52
N TYR A 64 -3.78 -9.97 -9.75
CA TYR A 64 -3.74 -9.73 -8.31
C TYR A 64 -2.68 -8.71 -7.98
N GLY A 65 -2.95 -7.86 -7.00
CA GLY A 65 -1.96 -6.97 -6.40
C GLY A 65 -0.96 -7.73 -5.53
N VAL A 66 0.16 -7.09 -5.27
CA VAL A 66 1.19 -7.53 -4.33
C VAL A 66 1.30 -6.50 -3.22
N TRP A 67 1.30 -6.94 -1.96
CA TRP A 67 1.26 -6.02 -0.82
C TRP A 67 2.64 -5.65 -0.25
N ALA A 68 3.73 -6.30 -0.69
CA ALA A 68 5.07 -6.11 -0.16
C ALA A 68 6.08 -5.70 -1.24
N ASP A 69 7.15 -5.04 -0.81
CA ASP A 69 8.26 -4.65 -1.68
C ASP A 69 9.37 -5.71 -1.72
N GLY A 70 10.10 -5.76 -2.84
CA GLY A 70 11.25 -6.64 -3.00
C GLY A 70 10.89 -8.12 -3.02
N VAL A 71 9.66 -8.47 -3.41
CA VAL A 71 9.21 -9.86 -3.47
C VAL A 71 9.87 -10.57 -4.63
N ASN A 72 10.57 -11.67 -4.33
CA ASN A 72 11.24 -12.45 -5.36
C ASN A 72 10.25 -13.26 -6.19
N VAL A 73 10.29 -13.04 -7.49
CA VAL A 73 9.78 -13.97 -8.50
C VAL A 73 10.92 -14.90 -8.88
N ARG A 74 10.65 -16.20 -8.97
CA ARG A 74 11.66 -17.24 -9.02
C ARG A 74 11.49 -18.09 -10.27
N ASP A 75 12.61 -18.65 -10.74
CA ASP A 75 12.61 -19.58 -11.86
C ASP A 75 11.95 -20.89 -11.43
N MET A 76 10.87 -21.25 -12.10
CA MET A 76 10.15 -22.49 -11.85
C MET A 76 10.66 -23.67 -12.69
N THR A 77 11.59 -23.42 -13.62
CA THR A 77 12.14 -24.43 -14.52
C THR A 77 13.40 -25.09 -13.99
N GLU A 78 14.01 -24.49 -12.96
CA GLU A 78 15.23 -25.00 -12.35
C GLU A 78 14.97 -26.12 -11.34
N GLY A 79 15.68 -27.22 -11.51
CA GLY A 79 15.64 -28.38 -10.60
C GLY A 79 14.22 -28.92 -10.39
N ASN A 80 13.81 -29.03 -9.12
CA ASN A 80 12.47 -29.44 -8.72
C ASN A 80 11.63 -28.28 -8.17
N CYS A 81 11.93 -27.05 -8.62
CA CYS A 81 11.25 -25.84 -8.12
C CYS A 81 9.73 -25.95 -8.29
N PHE A 82 9.27 -26.42 -9.43
CA PHE A 82 7.84 -26.51 -9.70
C PHE A 82 7.12 -27.53 -8.80
N GLU A 83 7.74 -28.67 -8.51
CA GLU A 83 7.15 -29.71 -7.67
C GLU A 83 7.24 -29.40 -6.18
N SER A 84 8.26 -28.63 -5.78
CA SER A 84 8.53 -28.29 -4.38
C SER A 84 9.10 -26.88 -4.25
N PRO A 85 8.27 -25.86 -4.50
CA PRO A 85 8.75 -24.47 -4.47
C PRO A 85 9.25 -24.06 -3.09
N SER A 86 10.44 -23.46 -3.10
CA SER A 86 11.06 -22.94 -1.89
C SER A 86 12.08 -21.84 -2.21
N THR A 87 12.51 -21.14 -1.20
CA THR A 87 13.54 -20.11 -1.34
C THR A 87 14.93 -20.71 -1.67
N SER A 88 15.16 -21.99 -1.38
CA SER A 88 16.40 -22.71 -1.65
C SER A 88 16.40 -23.42 -2.99
N ASN A 89 15.25 -23.94 -3.46
CA ASN A 89 15.16 -24.71 -4.70
C ASN A 89 14.97 -23.84 -5.94
N CYS A 90 14.46 -22.63 -5.73
CA CYS A 90 14.02 -21.75 -6.81
C CYS A 90 14.88 -20.48 -6.82
N PRO A 91 15.82 -20.33 -7.75
CA PRO A 91 16.61 -19.09 -7.86
C PRO A 91 15.71 -17.90 -8.25
N SER A 92 16.03 -16.72 -7.74
CA SER A 92 15.31 -15.50 -8.09
C SER A 92 15.65 -15.06 -9.51
N ILE A 93 14.62 -14.68 -10.29
CA ILE A 93 14.77 -14.11 -11.63
C ILE A 93 14.43 -12.62 -11.68
N GLY A 94 14.01 -12.05 -10.58
CA GLY A 94 13.69 -10.64 -10.42
C GLY A 94 12.83 -10.39 -9.19
N GLN A 95 12.52 -9.12 -8.97
CA GLN A 95 11.70 -8.68 -7.84
C GLN A 95 10.54 -7.80 -8.32
N ILE A 96 9.45 -7.84 -7.57
CA ILE A 96 8.28 -6.98 -7.72
C ILE A 96 8.00 -6.30 -6.38
N ASN A 97 7.23 -5.23 -6.42
CA ASN A 97 6.95 -4.38 -5.26
C ASN A 97 5.45 -4.25 -5.03
N SER A 98 5.07 -3.66 -3.91
CA SER A 98 3.71 -3.19 -3.68
C SER A 98 3.33 -2.25 -4.82
N TRP A 99 2.16 -2.33 -5.38
CA TRP A 99 1.67 -1.66 -6.60
C TRP A 99 1.89 -2.43 -7.91
N ASP A 100 2.77 -3.43 -7.92
CA ASP A 100 2.86 -4.30 -9.08
C ASP A 100 1.69 -5.29 -9.07
N GLU A 101 1.28 -5.68 -10.25
CA GLU A 101 0.26 -6.70 -10.43
C GLU A 101 0.86 -7.93 -11.11
N VAL A 102 0.38 -9.08 -10.71
CA VAL A 102 0.76 -10.36 -11.29
C VAL A 102 -0.47 -11.10 -11.82
N LEU A 103 -0.35 -11.67 -12.99
CA LEU A 103 -1.35 -12.60 -13.52
C LEU A 103 -1.10 -13.98 -12.90
N VAL A 104 -2.04 -14.44 -12.07
CA VAL A 104 -1.96 -15.74 -11.38
C VAL A 104 -2.60 -16.84 -12.23
N TYR A 105 -1.88 -17.93 -12.45
CA TYR A 105 -2.30 -19.07 -13.27
C TYR A 105 -2.76 -20.27 -12.46
N CYS A 106 -1.98 -20.64 -11.46
CA CYS A 106 -2.23 -21.78 -10.61
C CYS A 106 -1.51 -21.63 -9.27
N GLN A 107 -1.80 -22.53 -8.35
CA GLN A 107 -1.20 -22.55 -7.03
C GLN A 107 -0.74 -23.96 -6.64
N ILE A 108 0.38 -24.02 -5.93
CA ILE A 108 1.13 -25.22 -5.65
C ILE A 108 1.53 -25.22 -4.19
N PRO A 109 1.42 -26.32 -3.43
CA PRO A 109 1.97 -26.39 -2.09
C PRO A 109 3.51 -26.34 -2.13
N GLY A 110 4.11 -25.67 -1.15
CA GLY A 110 5.56 -25.53 -1.06
C GLY A 110 6.03 -25.09 0.33
N GLN A 111 7.19 -24.47 0.39
CA GLN A 111 7.73 -23.94 1.63
C GLN A 111 6.76 -22.93 2.25
N VAL A 112 6.53 -23.06 3.56
CA VAL A 112 5.72 -22.08 4.32
C VAL A 112 6.47 -20.74 4.39
N VAL A 113 5.81 -19.68 3.92
CA VAL A 113 6.27 -18.30 4.01
C VAL A 113 5.20 -17.46 4.68
N GLY A 114 5.53 -16.78 5.77
CA GLY A 114 4.56 -15.96 6.51
C GLY A 114 3.32 -16.72 7.00
N GLY A 115 3.42 -18.03 7.19
CA GLY A 115 2.28 -18.89 7.57
C GLY A 115 1.46 -19.41 6.38
N ASN A 116 1.79 -19.02 5.14
CA ASN A 116 1.13 -19.51 3.94
C ASN A 116 1.95 -20.64 3.28
N PRO A 117 1.39 -21.85 3.12
CA PRO A 117 2.09 -22.97 2.52
C PRO A 117 1.97 -23.05 0.98
N TYR A 118 1.37 -22.03 0.35
CA TYR A 118 1.12 -22.07 -1.09
C TYR A 118 2.01 -21.09 -1.85
N TRP A 119 2.32 -21.48 -3.07
CA TRP A 119 3.06 -20.69 -4.05
C TRP A 119 2.20 -20.56 -5.30
N VAL A 120 2.37 -19.48 -6.03
CA VAL A 120 1.62 -19.18 -7.24
C VAL A 120 2.53 -19.06 -8.44
N MET A 121 2.13 -19.66 -9.55
CA MET A 121 2.73 -19.41 -10.84
C MET A 121 2.18 -18.10 -11.38
N VAL A 122 3.06 -17.18 -11.74
CA VAL A 122 2.70 -15.81 -12.10
C VAL A 122 3.41 -15.30 -13.35
N ALA A 123 2.76 -14.35 -14.03
CA ALA A 123 3.39 -13.45 -14.98
C ALA A 123 3.25 -12.02 -14.44
N PRO A 124 4.32 -11.37 -13.95
CA PRO A 124 4.27 -9.97 -13.55
C PRO A 124 3.95 -9.07 -14.75
N ARG A 125 3.20 -8.02 -14.50
CA ARG A 125 2.82 -7.06 -15.54
C ARG A 125 4.09 -6.45 -16.18
N GLY A 126 4.16 -6.51 -17.49
CA GLY A 126 5.30 -5.98 -18.25
C GLY A 126 6.53 -6.91 -18.34
N TRP A 127 6.48 -8.10 -17.75
CA TRP A 127 7.50 -9.11 -17.95
C TRP A 127 7.16 -10.01 -19.15
N ASP A 128 8.17 -10.50 -19.83
CA ASP A 128 8.08 -11.44 -20.96
C ASP A 128 8.23 -12.90 -20.54
N LYS A 129 8.26 -13.16 -19.23
CA LYS A 129 8.47 -14.50 -18.68
C LYS A 129 7.60 -14.76 -17.45
N TYR A 130 7.41 -16.03 -17.20
CA TYR A 130 6.69 -16.56 -16.04
C TYR A 130 7.68 -16.89 -14.93
N GLY A 131 7.15 -16.96 -13.73
CA GLY A 131 7.89 -17.41 -12.58
C GLY A 131 6.97 -17.92 -11.49
N ILE A 132 7.53 -18.25 -10.35
CA ILE A 132 6.78 -18.65 -9.16
C ILE A 132 7.13 -17.76 -7.98
N MET A 133 6.16 -17.46 -7.15
CA MET A 133 6.36 -16.70 -5.92
C MET A 133 5.47 -17.24 -4.82
N SER A 134 5.80 -16.90 -3.55
CA SER A 134 4.93 -17.26 -2.43
C SER A 134 3.59 -16.54 -2.51
N SER A 135 2.50 -17.27 -2.39
CA SER A 135 1.13 -16.76 -2.32
C SER A 135 0.91 -15.84 -1.11
N TYR A 136 1.79 -15.91 -0.10
CA TYR A 136 1.76 -15.00 1.05
C TYR A 136 1.76 -13.52 0.66
N TYR A 137 2.43 -13.18 -0.44
CA TYR A 137 2.58 -11.79 -0.89
C TYR A 137 1.46 -11.30 -1.82
N ILE A 138 0.53 -12.17 -2.17
CA ILE A 138 -0.63 -11.82 -3.00
C ILE A 138 -1.69 -11.13 -2.14
N GLU A 139 -2.31 -10.09 -2.65
CA GLU A 139 -3.48 -9.45 -2.03
C GLU A 139 -4.69 -10.37 -2.10
N ASN A 140 -4.78 -11.28 -1.14
CA ASN A 140 -5.87 -12.22 -0.97
C ASN A 140 -6.14 -12.44 0.52
N SER A 141 -7.39 -12.71 0.88
CA SER A 141 -7.80 -12.85 2.28
C SER A 141 -7.51 -14.22 2.89
N THR A 142 -7.19 -15.21 2.06
CA THR A 142 -6.95 -16.60 2.46
C THR A 142 -5.62 -17.11 1.89
N ASN A 143 -5.05 -18.14 2.52
CA ASN A 143 -3.82 -18.75 2.02
C ASN A 143 -4.00 -19.42 0.65
N TRP A 144 -5.12 -20.11 0.48
CA TRP A 144 -5.57 -20.66 -0.81
C TRP A 144 -6.40 -19.61 -1.54
N ILE A 145 -6.11 -19.35 -2.80
CA ILE A 145 -6.84 -18.37 -3.59
C ILE A 145 -8.02 -19.11 -4.26
N ASP A 146 -9.23 -18.75 -3.88
CA ASP A 146 -10.43 -19.40 -4.39
C ASP A 146 -10.57 -19.27 -5.91
N GLY A 147 -10.89 -20.38 -6.56
CA GLY A 147 -11.04 -20.46 -8.01
C GLY A 147 -9.73 -20.48 -8.80
N VAL A 148 -8.58 -20.30 -8.17
CA VAL A 148 -7.28 -20.56 -8.82
C VAL A 148 -6.98 -22.05 -8.79
N PRO A 149 -6.69 -22.68 -9.95
CA PRO A 149 -6.45 -24.12 -10.00
C PRO A 149 -5.23 -24.55 -9.15
N GLY A 150 -5.28 -25.79 -8.68
CA GLY A 150 -4.11 -26.45 -8.08
C GLY A 150 -3.06 -26.86 -9.11
N PRO A 151 -2.10 -27.72 -8.71
CA PRO A 151 -0.97 -28.13 -9.56
C PRO A 151 -1.38 -28.69 -10.92
N ASP A 152 -2.44 -29.51 -10.96
CA ASP A 152 -2.94 -30.12 -12.19
C ASP A 152 -3.47 -29.11 -13.22
N GLY A 153 -3.78 -27.91 -12.77
CA GLY A 153 -4.25 -26.81 -13.60
C GLY A 153 -3.15 -25.82 -14.01
N CYS A 154 -1.89 -26.09 -13.71
CA CYS A 154 -0.75 -25.23 -14.06
C CYS A 154 -0.37 -25.40 -15.54
N THR A 155 -1.25 -25.02 -16.42
CA THR A 155 -1.01 -25.00 -17.88
C THR A 155 -0.89 -23.57 -18.37
N ILE A 156 0.13 -23.31 -19.17
CA ILE A 156 0.40 -22.04 -19.85
C ILE A 156 -0.07 -22.14 -21.29
#